data_f2e3bc95df8cfcffea71409d71d3a0b3
#
_entry.id   f2e3bc95df8cfcffea71409d71d3a0b3
#
_cell.length_a   1.000
_cell.length_b   1.000
_cell.length_c   1.000
_cell.angle_alpha   90.00
_cell.angle_beta   90.00
_cell.angle_gamma   90.00
#
_symmetry.space_group_name_H-M   'P 1'
#
loop_
_entity.id
_entity.type
_entity.pdbx_description
1 polymer ?
#
loop_
_entity_poly.entity_id
_entity_poly.type
_entity_poly.pdbx_seq_one_letter_code
_entity_poly.pdbx_strand_id
1 'polypeptide(L)'
;MHTVFQSLDSQYHSSILNQSREPALKALNRHLGRVERLGRSIRIPDVVPRQPFGGSREFNIALCVPLGGATGIWGPSALASAKLAAAELNKGAGILGRPCQLIVVDAADESANIENTLSGLVKSGEVDAIIGMHTSAVRQRIIRAVGGHLPFVYTPLYEGGELTPGVFAIGETTMYQLRPAINWLGQNRKPKRWFAVGNDYVWPRVSHRMARQYIADIGSDMIGEMYVPVGTNDFSEVLDAIKDSRADAVLVSLVGQDAVEFNRAFGQYGLSKTLLRLSCAVGENELLAIGAENAEDLYVASGYFAALDNDANLAFKERYLTHFGERAPTLNTFGQSTYEGLHFLGALFSTGPQHPPQMGQGPFSYLSARGCAYAGGRVNVTPIYIARCNGNAFEVITRL
;
A
#
# COMPACT_ATOMS: atom_id res chain seq x y z
N MET A 1 -12.60 40.81 -23.78
CA MET A 1 -12.78 40.51 -22.35
C MET A 1 -12.58 39.02 -22.01
N HIS A 2 -11.90 38.24 -22.85
CA HIS A 2 -11.71 36.79 -22.62
C HIS A 2 -10.25 36.36 -22.33
N THR A 3 -9.32 37.33 -22.23
CA THR A 3 -7.87 37.04 -22.14
C THR A 3 -7.25 37.36 -20.78
N VAL A 4 -8.01 37.89 -19.84
CA VAL A 4 -7.49 38.30 -18.51
C VAL A 4 -7.79 37.28 -17.40
N PHE A 5 -8.72 36.34 -17.60
CA PHE A 5 -9.08 35.36 -16.61
C PHE A 5 -8.19 34.09 -16.61
N GLN A 6 -7.43 33.84 -17.68
CA GLN A 6 -6.54 32.66 -17.73
C GLN A 6 -5.18 32.85 -17.05
N SER A 7 -4.77 34.08 -16.71
CA SER A 7 -3.46 34.34 -16.09
C SER A 7 -3.47 34.34 -14.56
N LEU A 8 -4.63 34.44 -13.93
CA LEU A 8 -4.77 34.45 -12.47
C LEU A 8 -4.87 33.06 -11.85
N ASP A 9 -5.42 32.10 -12.57
CA ASP A 9 -5.56 30.71 -12.07
C ASP A 9 -4.22 29.96 -12.02
N SER A 10 -3.28 30.24 -12.93
CA SER A 10 -1.98 29.57 -12.93
C SER A 10 -1.02 30.07 -11.84
N GLN A 11 -1.15 31.34 -11.42
CA GLN A 11 -0.33 31.87 -10.32
C GLN A 11 -0.85 31.48 -8.93
N TYR A 12 -2.17 31.34 -8.77
CA TYR A 12 -2.74 30.89 -7.49
C TYR A 12 -2.49 29.41 -7.22
N HIS A 13 -2.54 28.56 -8.25
CA HIS A 13 -2.22 27.12 -8.09
C HIS A 13 -0.74 26.88 -7.80
N SER A 14 0.18 27.66 -8.36
CA SER A 14 1.62 27.50 -8.09
C SER A 14 2.02 28.01 -6.70
N SER A 15 1.34 29.03 -6.16
CA SER A 15 1.67 29.58 -4.82
C SER A 15 1.17 28.68 -3.67
N ILE A 16 0.01 28.03 -3.80
CA ILE A 16 -0.52 27.10 -2.80
C ILE A 16 0.28 25.79 -2.78
N LEU A 17 0.71 25.29 -3.94
CA LEU A 17 1.56 24.12 -4.03
C LEU A 17 2.99 24.36 -3.50
N ASN A 18 3.50 25.59 -3.58
CA ASN A 18 4.82 25.94 -3.04
C ASN A 18 4.78 26.20 -1.53
N GLN A 19 3.72 26.78 -0.98
CA GLN A 19 3.64 27.02 0.48
C GLN A 19 3.48 25.75 1.31
N SER A 20 2.87 24.68 0.75
CA SER A 20 2.77 23.39 1.43
C SER A 20 4.01 22.50 1.27
N ARG A 21 4.89 22.77 0.29
CA ARG A 21 6.12 22.01 0.05
C ARG A 21 7.31 22.46 0.93
N GLU A 22 7.40 23.73 1.25
CA GLU A 22 8.58 24.27 1.96
C GLU A 22 8.79 23.73 3.38
N PRO A 23 7.78 23.58 4.24
CA PRO A 23 7.96 23.00 5.57
C PRO A 23 8.30 21.52 5.53
N ALA A 24 7.70 20.76 4.62
CA ALA A 24 7.97 19.33 4.44
C ALA A 24 9.37 19.08 3.85
N LEU A 25 9.78 19.89 2.87
CA LEU A 25 11.14 19.88 2.33
C LEU A 25 12.19 20.32 3.38
N LYS A 26 11.89 21.31 4.22
CA LYS A 26 12.78 21.75 5.31
C LYS A 26 12.91 20.71 6.43
N ALA A 27 11.84 19.97 6.72
CA ALA A 27 11.88 18.84 7.65
C ALA A 27 12.68 17.66 7.07
N LEU A 28 12.48 17.33 5.79
CA LEU A 28 13.20 16.30 5.06
C LEU A 28 14.69 16.67 4.93
N ASN A 29 15.01 17.92 4.57
CA ASN A 29 16.40 18.41 4.47
C ASN A 29 17.10 18.46 5.82
N ARG A 30 16.40 18.75 6.94
CA ARG A 30 16.97 18.63 8.29
C ARG A 30 17.28 17.19 8.65
N HIS A 31 16.48 16.25 8.21
CA HIS A 31 16.72 14.82 8.43
C HIS A 31 17.87 14.31 7.56
N LEU A 32 17.92 14.71 6.29
CA LEU A 32 19.00 14.39 5.36
C LEU A 32 20.34 15.05 5.78
N GLY A 33 20.34 16.32 6.23
CA GLY A 33 21.53 17.00 6.72
C GLY A 33 22.08 16.44 8.05
N ARG A 34 21.28 15.64 8.77
CA ARG A 34 21.74 14.89 9.94
C ARG A 34 22.40 13.57 9.54
N VAL A 35 22.00 12.98 8.43
CA VAL A 35 22.60 11.77 7.84
C VAL A 35 23.92 12.10 7.14
N GLU A 36 24.02 13.25 6.48
CA GLU A 36 25.28 13.70 5.84
C GLU A 36 26.38 14.04 6.84
N ARG A 37 26.04 14.49 8.06
CA ARG A 37 27.02 14.80 9.12
C ARG A 37 27.62 13.56 9.78
N LEU A 38 27.10 12.37 9.52
CA LEU A 38 27.65 11.11 10.03
C LEU A 38 28.75 10.51 9.14
N GLY A 39 29.23 11.22 8.14
CA GLY A 39 30.50 11.09 7.42
C GLY A 39 31.15 9.70 7.27
N ARG A 40 30.42 8.62 7.39
CA ARG A 40 30.86 7.27 7.06
C ARG A 40 30.22 6.84 5.76
N SER A 41 31.02 6.83 4.70
CA SER A 41 30.70 6.11 3.49
C SER A 41 30.38 4.66 3.88
N ILE A 42 29.11 4.34 4.02
CA ILE A 42 28.65 2.97 4.13
C ILE A 42 28.94 2.38 2.74
N ARG A 43 30.00 1.60 2.62
CA ARG A 43 30.19 0.74 1.46
C ARG A 43 28.99 -0.21 1.45
N ILE A 44 28.08 0.04 0.54
CA ILE A 44 27.02 -0.90 0.19
C ILE A 44 27.77 -2.11 -0.36
N PRO A 45 27.55 -3.33 0.18
CA PRO A 45 28.10 -4.51 -0.46
C PRO A 45 27.63 -4.49 -1.92
N ASP A 46 28.55 -4.65 -2.85
CA ASP A 46 28.22 -4.84 -4.26
C ASP A 46 27.27 -6.04 -4.31
N VAL A 47 25.99 -5.77 -4.55
CA VAL A 47 25.02 -6.81 -4.90
C VAL A 47 25.40 -7.21 -6.33
N VAL A 48 26.46 -8.00 -6.44
CA VAL A 48 26.83 -8.63 -7.69
C VAL A 48 25.66 -9.56 -8.05
N PRO A 49 25.01 -9.38 -9.20
CA PRO A 49 24.08 -10.38 -9.68
C PRO A 49 24.89 -11.68 -9.76
N ARG A 50 24.62 -12.61 -8.86
CA ARG A 50 25.22 -13.94 -8.98
C ARG A 50 24.79 -14.47 -10.33
N GLN A 51 25.74 -15.01 -11.10
CA GLN A 51 25.37 -15.83 -12.25
C GLN A 51 24.32 -16.85 -11.77
N PRO A 52 23.25 -17.11 -12.56
CA PRO A 52 22.18 -17.99 -12.12
C PRO A 52 22.80 -19.29 -11.62
N PHE A 53 22.61 -19.57 -10.33
CA PHE A 53 23.01 -20.83 -9.74
C PHE A 53 22.15 -21.90 -10.40
N GLY A 54 22.81 -22.85 -11.09
CA GLY A 54 22.13 -24.05 -11.60
C GLY A 54 21.30 -23.87 -12.86
N GLY A 55 21.71 -23.05 -13.84
CA GLY A 55 21.22 -23.15 -15.22
C GLY A 55 19.69 -23.01 -15.45
N SER A 56 18.94 -22.44 -14.51
CA SER A 56 17.51 -22.15 -14.72
C SER A 56 17.35 -21.17 -15.88
N ARG A 57 16.58 -21.58 -16.88
CA ARG A 57 16.20 -20.71 -18.00
C ARG A 57 15.19 -19.65 -17.58
N GLU A 58 14.60 -19.76 -16.40
CA GLU A 58 13.52 -18.92 -15.89
C GLU A 58 14.04 -17.90 -14.87
N PHE A 59 13.40 -16.73 -14.82
CA PHE A 59 13.58 -15.73 -13.77
C PHE A 59 12.57 -16.02 -12.66
N ASN A 60 13.05 -16.56 -11.56
CA ASN A 60 12.23 -17.06 -10.46
C ASN A 60 11.94 -15.97 -9.44
N ILE A 61 10.67 -15.70 -9.18
CA ILE A 61 10.19 -14.68 -8.26
C ILE A 61 9.50 -15.37 -7.08
N ALA A 62 10.02 -15.22 -5.86
CA ALA A 62 9.28 -15.58 -4.65
C ALA A 62 8.13 -14.59 -4.46
N LEU A 63 6.91 -15.03 -4.71
CA LEU A 63 5.69 -14.26 -4.51
C LEU A 63 5.13 -14.54 -3.12
N CYS A 64 5.40 -13.63 -2.17
CA CYS A 64 4.97 -13.72 -0.79
C CYS A 64 3.59 -13.08 -0.61
N VAL A 65 2.54 -13.86 -0.50
CA VAL A 65 1.14 -13.42 -0.34
C VAL A 65 0.45 -14.22 0.76
N PRO A 66 -0.46 -13.63 1.54
CA PRO A 66 -1.19 -14.39 2.55
C PRO A 66 -2.18 -15.34 1.89
N LEU A 67 -2.08 -16.61 2.24
CA LEU A 67 -2.97 -17.68 1.74
C LEU A 67 -4.05 -18.07 2.76
N GLY A 68 -3.95 -17.58 3.99
CA GLY A 68 -4.88 -17.86 5.08
C GLY A 68 -4.82 -16.79 6.17
N GLY A 69 -5.42 -17.08 7.33
CA GLY A 69 -5.45 -16.18 8.47
C GLY A 69 -6.24 -14.89 8.20
N ALA A 70 -6.03 -13.89 9.05
CA ALA A 70 -6.76 -12.63 9.00
C ALA A 70 -6.59 -11.89 7.65
N THR A 71 -5.43 -11.99 7.02
CA THR A 71 -5.13 -11.32 5.75
C THR A 71 -5.35 -12.19 4.50
N GLY A 72 -5.81 -13.43 4.66
CA GLY A 72 -6.05 -14.38 3.56
C GLY A 72 -7.03 -13.89 2.49
N ILE A 73 -7.95 -12.99 2.85
CA ILE A 73 -8.91 -12.35 1.93
C ILE A 73 -8.21 -11.60 0.77
N TRP A 74 -6.94 -11.22 0.92
CA TRP A 74 -6.15 -10.54 -0.12
C TRP A 74 -5.55 -11.49 -1.15
N GLY A 75 -5.31 -12.74 -0.75
CA GLY A 75 -4.59 -13.73 -1.54
C GLY A 75 -5.11 -13.94 -2.95
N PRO A 76 -6.42 -14.20 -3.17
CA PRO A 76 -6.96 -14.48 -4.50
C PRO A 76 -6.71 -13.38 -5.51
N SER A 77 -6.96 -12.12 -5.16
CA SER A 77 -6.74 -10.96 -6.03
C SER A 77 -5.25 -10.74 -6.31
N ALA A 78 -4.39 -10.87 -5.28
CA ALA A 78 -2.95 -10.72 -5.42
C ALA A 78 -2.35 -11.80 -6.34
N LEU A 79 -2.73 -13.07 -6.14
CA LEU A 79 -2.27 -14.17 -6.99
C LEU A 79 -2.70 -14.02 -8.45
N ALA A 80 -3.96 -13.65 -8.68
CA ALA A 80 -4.47 -13.43 -10.04
C ALA A 80 -3.72 -12.27 -10.71
N SER A 81 -3.58 -11.16 -10.03
CA SER A 81 -2.88 -9.97 -10.55
C SER A 81 -1.41 -10.24 -10.84
N ALA A 82 -0.72 -11.01 -9.97
CA ALA A 82 0.65 -11.45 -10.21
C ALA A 82 0.77 -12.34 -11.45
N LYS A 83 -0.16 -13.30 -11.62
CA LYS A 83 -0.18 -14.17 -12.81
C LYS A 83 -0.38 -13.38 -14.09
N LEU A 84 -1.29 -12.39 -14.10
CA LEU A 84 -1.48 -11.51 -15.25
C LEU A 84 -0.19 -10.75 -15.57
N ALA A 85 0.43 -10.11 -14.58
CA ALA A 85 1.66 -9.35 -14.78
C ALA A 85 2.81 -10.23 -15.29
N ALA A 86 3.00 -11.43 -14.74
CA ALA A 86 3.99 -12.39 -15.22
C ALA A 86 3.70 -12.83 -16.67
N ALA A 87 2.44 -13.07 -17.02
CA ALA A 87 2.06 -13.42 -18.39
C ALA A 87 2.33 -12.26 -19.36
N GLU A 88 2.09 -11.01 -18.96
CA GLU A 88 2.40 -9.82 -19.78
C GLU A 88 3.90 -9.63 -19.98
N LEU A 89 4.71 -9.76 -18.93
CA LEU A 89 6.17 -9.74 -19.03
C LEU A 89 6.69 -10.84 -19.97
N ASN A 90 6.09 -12.04 -19.87
CA ASN A 90 6.49 -13.19 -20.68
C ASN A 90 6.02 -13.12 -22.16
N LYS A 91 5.04 -12.28 -22.50
CA LYS A 91 4.73 -11.95 -23.90
C LYS A 91 5.86 -11.17 -24.58
N GLY A 92 6.68 -10.48 -23.78
CA GLY A 92 7.92 -9.84 -24.23
C GLY A 92 9.14 -10.75 -23.98
N ALA A 93 10.24 -10.15 -23.58
CA ALA A 93 11.49 -10.86 -23.30
C ALA A 93 11.59 -11.39 -21.85
N GLY A 94 10.53 -11.30 -21.06
CA GLY A 94 10.59 -11.59 -19.64
C GLY A 94 11.43 -10.57 -18.86
N ILE A 95 12.14 -11.03 -17.84
CA ILE A 95 13.10 -10.22 -17.09
C ILE A 95 14.51 -10.73 -17.41
N LEU A 96 15.40 -9.83 -17.83
CA LEU A 96 16.78 -10.19 -18.28
C LEU A 96 16.80 -11.26 -19.38
N GLY A 97 15.82 -11.27 -20.30
CA GLY A 97 15.71 -12.28 -21.36
C GLY A 97 15.26 -13.66 -20.88
N ARG A 98 14.77 -13.77 -19.65
CA ARG A 98 14.32 -15.02 -19.02
C ARG A 98 12.83 -14.94 -18.72
N PRO A 99 12.02 -15.97 -19.03
CA PRO A 99 10.61 -16.02 -18.65
C PRO A 99 10.46 -15.93 -17.12
N CYS A 100 9.48 -15.13 -16.66
CA CYS A 100 9.15 -15.01 -15.24
C CYS A 100 8.38 -16.24 -14.75
N GLN A 101 8.86 -16.87 -13.69
CA GLN A 101 8.19 -17.95 -12.95
C GLN A 101 7.87 -17.48 -11.54
N LEU A 102 6.64 -17.73 -11.08
CA LEU A 102 6.21 -17.38 -9.72
C LEU A 102 6.32 -18.60 -8.80
N ILE A 103 7.07 -18.46 -7.72
CA ILE A 103 7.14 -19.41 -6.60
C ILE A 103 6.33 -18.80 -5.47
N VAL A 104 5.13 -19.33 -5.23
CA VAL A 104 4.21 -18.79 -4.22
C VAL A 104 4.68 -19.23 -2.83
N VAL A 105 4.82 -18.26 -1.93
CA VAL A 105 5.18 -18.46 -0.52
C VAL A 105 4.07 -17.86 0.34
N ASP A 106 3.55 -18.67 1.28
CA ASP A 106 2.55 -18.17 2.23
C ASP A 106 3.16 -17.13 3.17
N ALA A 107 2.55 -15.97 3.18
CA ALA A 107 2.96 -14.79 3.96
C ALA A 107 1.86 -14.33 4.93
N ALA A 108 0.98 -15.24 5.36
CA ALA A 108 0.07 -14.97 6.46
C ALA A 108 0.84 -14.58 7.73
N ASP A 109 0.26 -13.70 8.56
CA ASP A 109 0.93 -13.23 9.79
C ASP A 109 1.25 -14.38 10.75
N GLU A 110 0.39 -15.40 10.77
CA GLU A 110 0.55 -16.62 11.57
C GLU A 110 1.52 -17.64 10.96
N SER A 111 2.00 -17.41 9.71
CA SER A 111 2.96 -18.31 9.08
C SER A 111 4.29 -18.30 9.84
N ALA A 112 4.52 -19.34 10.62
CA ALA A 112 5.71 -19.47 11.46
C ALA A 112 7.01 -19.70 10.67
N ASN A 113 6.92 -20.04 9.38
CA ASN A 113 8.04 -20.55 8.61
C ASN A 113 8.50 -19.65 7.45
N ILE A 114 7.93 -18.45 7.28
CA ILE A 114 8.26 -17.62 6.11
C ILE A 114 9.76 -17.27 6.06
N GLU A 115 10.39 -17.00 7.21
CA GLU A 115 11.81 -16.69 7.30
C GLU A 115 12.68 -17.88 6.86
N ASN A 116 12.35 -19.07 7.33
CA ASN A 116 13.10 -20.28 6.98
C ASN A 116 12.91 -20.66 5.52
N THR A 117 11.66 -20.56 5.01
CA THR A 117 11.36 -20.84 3.61
C THR A 117 12.12 -19.92 2.68
N LEU A 118 12.04 -18.60 2.90
CA LEU A 118 12.75 -17.64 2.07
C LEU A 118 14.26 -17.73 2.21
N SER A 119 14.78 -17.90 3.44
CA SER A 119 16.23 -18.12 3.63
C SER A 119 16.71 -19.37 2.90
N GLY A 120 15.92 -20.44 2.86
CA GLY A 120 16.23 -21.65 2.08
C GLY A 120 16.31 -21.34 0.60
N LEU A 121 15.25 -20.78 0.02
CA LEU A 121 15.17 -20.41 -1.41
C LEU A 121 16.28 -19.46 -1.85
N VAL A 122 16.64 -18.50 -1.01
CA VAL A 122 17.73 -17.54 -1.29
C VAL A 122 19.09 -18.23 -1.23
N LYS A 123 19.31 -19.07 -0.22
CA LYS A 123 20.61 -19.79 -0.05
C LYS A 123 20.84 -20.83 -1.14
N SER A 124 19.79 -21.52 -1.58
CA SER A 124 19.87 -22.49 -2.69
C SER A 124 19.98 -21.83 -4.06
N GLY A 125 19.74 -20.51 -4.16
CA GLY A 125 19.72 -19.78 -5.42
C GLY A 125 18.52 -20.10 -6.31
N GLU A 126 17.43 -20.60 -5.72
CA GLU A 126 16.22 -20.97 -6.43
C GLU A 126 15.37 -19.74 -6.83
N VAL A 127 15.61 -18.59 -6.23
CA VAL A 127 14.87 -17.33 -6.52
C VAL A 127 15.84 -16.20 -6.87
N ASP A 128 15.42 -15.35 -7.81
CA ASP A 128 16.17 -14.18 -8.29
C ASP A 128 15.68 -12.87 -7.64
N ALA A 129 14.41 -12.82 -7.19
CA ALA A 129 13.79 -11.66 -6.56
C ALA A 129 12.62 -12.06 -5.65
N ILE A 130 12.18 -11.12 -4.82
CA ILE A 130 11.03 -11.27 -3.92
C ILE A 130 10.00 -10.19 -4.22
N ILE A 131 8.73 -10.57 -4.34
CA ILE A 131 7.56 -9.67 -4.35
C ILE A 131 6.75 -9.97 -3.10
N GLY A 132 6.49 -8.95 -2.27
CA GLY A 132 5.71 -9.09 -1.04
C GLY A 132 4.45 -8.26 -1.04
N MET A 133 3.30 -8.92 -0.85
CA MET A 133 2.01 -8.31 -0.57
C MET A 133 1.46 -8.94 0.71
N HIS A 134 1.79 -8.35 1.85
CA HIS A 134 1.49 -8.82 3.19
C HIS A 134 1.65 -7.67 4.20
N THR A 135 1.47 -7.88 5.49
CA THR A 135 1.59 -6.84 6.51
C THR A 135 3.03 -6.33 6.69
N SER A 136 3.18 -5.13 7.26
CA SER A 136 4.49 -4.57 7.62
C SER A 136 5.22 -5.41 8.66
N ALA A 137 4.51 -6.14 9.53
CA ALA A 137 5.11 -7.06 10.49
C ALA A 137 5.86 -8.20 9.76
N VAL A 138 5.23 -8.80 8.76
CA VAL A 138 5.85 -9.84 7.92
C VAL A 138 6.99 -9.27 7.08
N ARG A 139 6.85 -8.04 6.53
CA ARG A 139 7.97 -7.37 5.83
C ARG A 139 9.21 -7.31 6.70
N GLN A 140 9.08 -6.88 7.94
CA GLN A 140 10.22 -6.78 8.86
C GLN A 140 10.83 -8.15 9.17
N ARG A 141 10.03 -9.22 9.25
CA ARG A 141 10.51 -10.59 9.41
C ARG A 141 11.33 -11.04 8.20
N ILE A 142 10.81 -10.84 6.98
CA ILE A 142 11.50 -11.16 5.73
C ILE A 142 12.83 -10.39 5.63
N ILE A 143 12.83 -9.09 5.90
CA ILE A 143 14.05 -8.27 5.86
C ILE A 143 15.12 -8.83 6.81
N ARG A 144 14.75 -9.22 8.03
CA ARG A 144 15.71 -9.84 8.97
C ARG A 144 16.27 -11.17 8.47
N ALA A 145 15.47 -11.94 7.74
CA ALA A 145 15.85 -13.28 7.29
C ALA A 145 16.71 -13.26 6.03
N VAL A 146 16.42 -12.35 5.08
CA VAL A 146 17.06 -12.35 3.75
C VAL A 146 17.77 -11.04 3.40
N GLY A 147 17.64 -10.01 4.18
CA GLY A 147 18.03 -8.61 4.04
C GLY A 147 19.03 -8.29 2.94
N GLY A 148 18.62 -7.61 1.89
CA GLY A 148 19.48 -7.04 0.86
C GLY A 148 20.22 -8.02 -0.07
N HIS A 149 20.04 -9.34 0.10
CA HIS A 149 20.68 -10.34 -0.77
C HIS A 149 20.03 -10.43 -2.16
N LEU A 150 18.75 -10.10 -2.25
CA LEU A 150 17.96 -10.06 -3.49
C LEU A 150 17.09 -8.81 -3.50
N PRO A 151 16.71 -8.31 -4.69
CA PRO A 151 15.67 -7.28 -4.78
C PRO A 151 14.38 -7.77 -4.13
N PHE A 152 13.88 -6.99 -3.17
CA PHE A 152 12.60 -7.23 -2.52
C PHE A 152 11.66 -6.05 -2.78
N VAL A 153 10.63 -6.26 -3.60
CA VAL A 153 9.59 -5.26 -3.87
C VAL A 153 8.42 -5.51 -2.94
N TYR A 154 8.17 -4.57 -2.03
CA TYR A 154 7.05 -4.58 -1.10
C TYR A 154 5.94 -3.67 -1.63
N THR A 155 4.76 -4.23 -1.87
CA THR A 155 3.76 -3.58 -2.72
C THR A 155 2.62 -2.89 -1.98
N PRO A 156 2.14 -3.35 -0.79
CA PRO A 156 1.00 -2.73 -0.13
C PRO A 156 1.36 -1.44 0.60
N LEU A 157 0.31 -0.76 1.07
CA LEU A 157 0.46 0.39 1.97
C LEU A 157 1.31 0.05 3.21
N TYR A 158 2.04 1.03 3.74
CA TYR A 158 2.89 0.84 4.90
C TYR A 158 3.13 2.15 5.68
N GLU A 159 3.81 2.07 6.80
CA GLU A 159 4.07 3.21 7.68
C GLU A 159 5.05 4.24 7.12
N GLY A 160 5.83 3.90 6.09
CA GLY A 160 6.91 4.72 5.56
C GLY A 160 8.26 4.42 6.19
N GLY A 161 9.31 5.12 5.72
CA GLY A 161 10.65 5.06 6.32
C GLY A 161 11.48 3.80 6.00
N GLU A 162 11.09 3.00 5.01
CA GLU A 162 11.89 1.86 4.57
C GLU A 162 13.16 2.33 3.85
N LEU A 163 14.32 1.99 4.37
CA LEU A 163 15.64 2.38 3.86
C LEU A 163 16.60 1.19 3.71
N THR A 164 16.12 -0.02 3.93
CA THR A 164 16.95 -1.22 3.82
C THR A 164 17.43 -1.39 2.39
N PRO A 165 18.75 -1.52 2.17
CA PRO A 165 19.29 -1.80 0.85
C PRO A 165 18.64 -3.05 0.23
N GLY A 166 18.24 -3.00 -1.08
CA GLY A 166 17.56 -4.10 -1.77
C GLY A 166 16.06 -4.14 -1.57
N VAL A 167 15.51 -3.34 -0.67
CA VAL A 167 14.06 -3.28 -0.43
C VAL A 167 13.46 -2.06 -1.11
N PHE A 168 12.42 -2.29 -1.91
CA PHE A 168 11.69 -1.27 -2.66
C PHE A 168 10.24 -1.29 -2.18
N ALA A 169 9.90 -0.44 -1.21
CA ALA A 169 8.53 -0.27 -0.77
C ALA A 169 7.82 0.73 -1.70
N ILE A 170 6.95 0.22 -2.57
CA ILE A 170 6.27 1.00 -3.61
C ILE A 170 4.83 1.38 -3.26
N GLY A 171 4.32 0.87 -2.16
CA GLY A 171 2.97 1.20 -1.68
C GLY A 171 2.84 2.59 -1.09
N GLU A 172 1.61 2.97 -0.81
CA GLU A 172 1.27 4.25 -0.18
C GLU A 172 1.78 4.30 1.26
N THR A 173 2.22 5.48 1.68
CA THR A 173 2.58 5.69 3.08
C THR A 173 1.46 6.38 3.85
N THR A 174 1.45 6.17 5.15
CA THR A 174 0.52 6.82 6.08
C THR A 174 0.43 8.34 5.86
N MET A 175 1.56 9.01 5.62
CA MET A 175 1.59 10.44 5.39
C MET A 175 0.81 10.83 4.12
N TYR A 176 0.96 10.06 3.05
CA TYR A 176 0.32 10.35 1.77
C TYR A 176 -1.16 9.93 1.72
N GLN A 177 -1.58 8.97 2.54
CA GLN A 177 -2.98 8.55 2.63
C GLN A 177 -3.77 9.32 3.70
N LEU A 178 -3.34 9.25 4.97
CA LEU A 178 -4.14 9.75 6.09
C LEU A 178 -4.19 11.27 6.14
N ARG A 179 -3.07 11.96 5.90
CA ARG A 179 -3.05 13.43 6.01
C ARG A 179 -4.06 14.10 5.10
N PRO A 180 -4.05 13.85 3.78
CA PRO A 180 -5.04 14.48 2.90
C PRO A 180 -6.47 13.99 3.17
N ALA A 181 -6.67 12.71 3.56
CA ALA A 181 -8.00 12.18 3.88
C ALA A 181 -8.60 12.86 5.13
N ILE A 182 -7.81 13.01 6.20
CA ILE A 182 -8.24 13.70 7.42
C ILE A 182 -8.54 15.16 7.13
N ASN A 183 -7.70 15.85 6.34
CA ASN A 183 -7.94 17.21 5.92
C ASN A 183 -9.26 17.35 5.13
N TRP A 184 -9.50 16.44 4.17
CA TRP A 184 -10.72 16.44 3.38
C TRP A 184 -11.95 16.24 4.27
N LEU A 185 -11.91 15.26 5.19
CA LEU A 185 -13.00 15.03 6.16
C LEU A 185 -13.21 16.22 7.08
N GLY A 186 -12.13 16.86 7.53
CA GLY A 186 -12.20 18.07 8.33
C GLY A 186 -12.92 19.23 7.65
N GLN A 187 -12.76 19.36 6.33
CA GLN A 187 -13.43 20.39 5.53
C GLN A 187 -14.89 20.03 5.22
N ASN A 188 -15.16 18.78 4.90
CA ASN A 188 -16.45 18.36 4.33
C ASN A 188 -17.41 17.73 5.36
N ARG A 189 -16.90 17.06 6.38
CA ARG A 189 -17.69 16.36 7.41
C ARG A 189 -17.49 16.95 8.81
N LYS A 190 -16.38 17.64 9.06
CA LYS A 190 -16.04 18.40 10.26
C LYS A 190 -16.10 17.60 11.59
N PRO A 191 -15.63 16.35 11.63
CA PRO A 191 -15.58 15.59 12.88
C PRO A 191 -14.63 16.28 13.87
N LYS A 192 -15.01 16.31 15.16
CA LYS A 192 -14.25 16.98 16.22
C LYS A 192 -13.56 16.00 17.16
N ARG A 193 -14.16 14.83 17.37
CA ARG A 193 -13.71 13.87 18.36
C ARG A 193 -13.47 12.53 17.67
N TRP A 194 -12.21 12.17 17.54
CA TRP A 194 -11.79 10.95 16.87
C TRP A 194 -11.42 9.86 17.87
N PHE A 195 -11.87 8.65 17.62
CA PHE A 195 -11.37 7.44 18.27
C PHE A 195 -10.58 6.62 17.23
N ALA A 196 -9.47 5.99 17.64
CA ALA A 196 -8.68 5.16 16.73
C ALA A 196 -8.70 3.70 17.18
N VAL A 197 -8.91 2.77 16.26
CA VAL A 197 -8.78 1.34 16.48
C VAL A 197 -7.85 0.73 15.44
N GLY A 198 -6.95 -0.16 15.85
CA GLY A 198 -6.00 -0.80 14.96
C GLY A 198 -5.52 -2.16 15.45
N ASN A 199 -4.97 -2.96 14.55
CA ASN A 199 -4.24 -4.14 14.93
C ASN A 199 -2.93 -3.78 15.64
N ASP A 200 -2.48 -4.63 16.55
CA ASP A 200 -1.29 -4.36 17.37
C ASP A 200 0.02 -4.74 16.66
N TYR A 201 0.38 -3.94 15.66
CA TYR A 201 1.69 -4.03 15.00
C TYR A 201 2.16 -2.65 14.47
N VAL A 202 3.30 -2.60 13.80
CA VAL A 202 4.01 -1.36 13.47
C VAL A 202 3.19 -0.36 12.67
N TRP A 203 2.47 -0.81 11.62
CA TRP A 203 1.73 0.10 10.73
C TRP A 203 0.59 0.86 11.46
N PRO A 204 -0.36 0.23 12.19
CA PRO A 204 -1.39 0.96 12.92
C PRO A 204 -0.82 1.89 13.99
N ARG A 205 0.19 1.43 14.73
CA ARG A 205 0.81 2.25 15.79
C ARG A 205 1.48 3.51 15.26
N VAL A 206 2.20 3.41 14.14
CA VAL A 206 2.79 4.59 13.48
C VAL A 206 1.71 5.46 12.87
N SER A 207 0.69 4.86 12.23
CA SER A 207 -0.43 5.55 11.62
C SER A 207 -1.20 6.39 12.62
N HIS A 208 -1.54 5.82 13.78
CA HIS A 208 -2.26 6.57 14.83
C HIS A 208 -1.41 7.70 15.42
N ARG A 209 -0.11 7.48 15.61
CA ARG A 209 0.80 8.55 16.08
C ARG A 209 0.81 9.72 15.10
N MET A 210 0.87 9.45 13.79
CA MET A 210 0.85 10.50 12.76
C MET A 210 -0.55 11.13 12.65
N ALA A 211 -1.61 10.32 12.68
CA ALA A 211 -2.98 10.79 12.60
C ALA A 211 -3.34 11.74 13.73
N ARG A 212 -2.83 11.54 14.95
CA ARG A 212 -3.03 12.44 16.08
C ARG A 212 -2.61 13.88 15.75
N GLN A 213 -1.48 14.06 15.07
CA GLN A 213 -1.05 15.36 14.61
C GLN A 213 -1.95 15.91 13.50
N TYR A 214 -2.32 15.08 12.52
CA TYR A 214 -3.16 15.52 11.41
C TYR A 214 -4.58 15.91 11.86
N ILE A 215 -5.12 15.20 12.85
CA ILE A 215 -6.40 15.50 13.49
C ILE A 215 -6.31 16.83 14.28
N ALA A 216 -5.21 17.06 15.00
CA ALA A 216 -4.98 18.34 15.66
C ALA A 216 -4.83 19.50 14.67
N ASP A 217 -4.17 19.29 13.55
CA ASP A 217 -3.97 20.30 12.49
C ASP A 217 -5.32 20.82 11.92
N ILE A 218 -6.39 20.02 11.95
CA ILE A 218 -7.74 20.41 11.53
C ILE A 218 -8.62 20.95 12.69
N GLY A 219 -8.04 21.19 13.86
CA GLY A 219 -8.77 21.67 15.03
C GLY A 219 -9.73 20.64 15.63
N SER A 220 -9.31 19.38 15.67
CA SER A 220 -10.03 18.22 16.22
C SER A 220 -9.12 17.44 17.17
N ASP A 221 -9.69 16.56 17.99
CA ASP A 221 -8.97 15.80 19.01
C ASP A 221 -9.08 14.29 18.78
N MET A 222 -7.97 13.56 18.92
CA MET A 222 -7.99 12.11 19.07
C MET A 222 -8.18 11.79 20.56
N ILE A 223 -9.40 11.44 20.95
CA ILE A 223 -9.84 11.30 22.34
C ILE A 223 -9.63 9.89 22.92
N GLY A 224 -9.34 8.91 22.08
CA GLY A 224 -9.06 7.53 22.50
C GLY A 224 -8.41 6.73 21.40
N GLU A 225 -7.72 5.68 21.79
CA GLU A 225 -7.17 4.69 20.87
C GLU A 225 -7.11 3.31 21.53
N MET A 226 -7.40 2.27 20.76
CA MET A 226 -7.26 0.88 21.19
C MET A 226 -6.58 0.04 20.12
N TYR A 227 -5.86 -0.97 20.58
CA TYR A 227 -5.19 -1.94 19.70
C TYR A 227 -5.62 -3.35 20.07
N VAL A 228 -5.87 -4.17 19.06
CA VAL A 228 -6.26 -5.57 19.19
C VAL A 228 -5.26 -6.49 18.49
N PRO A 229 -5.04 -7.71 18.94
CA PRO A 229 -4.24 -8.68 18.21
C PRO A 229 -4.76 -8.90 16.79
N VAL A 230 -3.88 -9.24 15.84
CA VAL A 230 -4.31 -9.74 14.53
C VAL A 230 -5.06 -11.05 14.71
N GLY A 231 -6.17 -11.23 14.01
CA GLY A 231 -7.07 -12.40 14.15
C GLY A 231 -8.13 -12.24 15.24
N THR A 232 -8.37 -11.00 15.71
CA THR A 232 -9.47 -10.70 16.64
C THR A 232 -10.82 -10.84 15.94
N ASN A 233 -11.74 -11.57 16.57
CA ASN A 233 -13.11 -11.78 16.08
C ASN A 233 -14.20 -11.22 17.01
N ASP A 234 -13.86 -10.80 18.22
CA ASP A 234 -14.77 -10.11 19.15
C ASP A 234 -14.30 -8.68 19.40
N PHE A 235 -15.11 -7.72 18.98
CA PHE A 235 -14.85 -6.29 19.10
C PHE A 235 -15.77 -5.59 20.10
N SER A 236 -16.50 -6.33 20.95
CA SER A 236 -17.48 -5.76 21.88
C SER A 236 -16.86 -4.72 22.81
N GLU A 237 -15.70 -5.02 23.44
CA GLU A 237 -14.99 -4.09 24.32
C GLU A 237 -14.58 -2.80 23.57
N VAL A 238 -14.10 -2.91 22.35
CA VAL A 238 -13.72 -1.77 21.51
C VAL A 238 -14.94 -0.92 21.15
N LEU A 239 -16.05 -1.56 20.80
CA LEU A 239 -17.29 -0.87 20.44
C LEU A 239 -17.93 -0.15 21.62
N ASP A 240 -17.91 -0.75 22.81
CA ASP A 240 -18.36 -0.11 24.04
C ASP A 240 -17.48 1.10 24.37
N ALA A 241 -16.15 0.98 24.26
CA ALA A 241 -15.23 2.10 24.48
C ALA A 241 -15.46 3.25 23.47
N ILE A 242 -15.71 2.94 22.19
CA ILE A 242 -16.05 3.94 21.16
C ILE A 242 -17.33 4.66 21.54
N LYS A 243 -18.39 3.93 21.91
CA LYS A 243 -19.68 4.47 22.30
C LYS A 243 -19.56 5.38 23.53
N ASP A 244 -18.86 4.94 24.56
CA ASP A 244 -18.70 5.67 25.81
C ASP A 244 -17.83 6.93 25.63
N SER A 245 -16.88 6.91 24.71
CA SER A 245 -16.00 8.04 24.39
C SER A 245 -16.76 9.25 23.81
N ARG A 246 -17.97 9.03 23.25
CA ARG A 246 -18.74 10.02 22.49
C ARG A 246 -17.96 10.60 21.33
N ALA A 247 -17.15 9.76 20.65
CA ALA A 247 -16.52 10.11 19.38
C ALA A 247 -17.58 10.45 18.32
N ASP A 248 -17.22 11.24 17.34
CA ASP A 248 -18.01 11.49 16.14
C ASP A 248 -17.35 10.94 14.87
N ALA A 249 -16.11 10.45 15.00
CA ALA A 249 -15.41 9.74 13.94
C ALA A 249 -14.50 8.63 14.50
N VAL A 250 -14.33 7.56 13.71
CA VAL A 250 -13.43 6.45 14.04
C VAL A 250 -12.40 6.26 12.93
N LEU A 251 -11.12 6.33 13.29
CA LEU A 251 -10.02 5.90 12.43
C LEU A 251 -9.83 4.39 12.58
N VAL A 252 -10.04 3.64 11.50
CA VAL A 252 -9.99 2.18 11.46
C VAL A 252 -8.72 1.73 10.75
N SER A 253 -7.72 1.27 11.52
CA SER A 253 -6.45 0.72 11.03
C SER A 253 -6.39 -0.80 11.28
N LEU A 254 -7.51 -1.48 11.04
CA LEU A 254 -7.63 -2.93 11.03
C LEU A 254 -7.43 -3.47 9.62
N VAL A 255 -6.98 -4.71 9.48
CA VAL A 255 -6.65 -5.32 8.19
C VAL A 255 -7.42 -6.61 7.95
N GLY A 256 -7.74 -6.87 6.68
CA GLY A 256 -8.34 -8.12 6.23
C GLY A 256 -9.62 -8.49 6.97
N GLN A 257 -9.68 -9.71 7.51
CA GLN A 257 -10.86 -10.23 8.21
C GLN A 257 -11.19 -9.42 9.47
N ASP A 258 -10.18 -8.91 10.19
CA ASP A 258 -10.41 -8.07 11.38
C ASP A 258 -11.16 -6.79 11.02
N ALA A 259 -10.83 -6.17 9.88
CA ALA A 259 -11.56 -5.03 9.36
C ALA A 259 -13.01 -5.39 8.99
N VAL A 260 -13.24 -6.59 8.45
CA VAL A 260 -14.58 -7.09 8.13
C VAL A 260 -15.41 -7.28 9.40
N GLU A 261 -14.89 -8.03 10.37
CA GLU A 261 -15.62 -8.34 11.61
C GLU A 261 -15.91 -7.09 12.44
N PHE A 262 -14.93 -6.19 12.56
CA PHE A 262 -15.15 -4.91 13.23
C PHE A 262 -16.28 -4.10 12.58
N ASN A 263 -16.26 -3.94 11.25
CA ASN A 263 -17.27 -3.13 10.56
C ASN A 263 -18.66 -3.78 10.59
N ARG A 264 -18.76 -5.11 10.55
CA ARG A 264 -20.01 -5.84 10.77
C ARG A 264 -20.55 -5.59 12.17
N ALA A 265 -19.73 -5.80 13.19
CA ALA A 265 -20.13 -5.55 14.57
C ALA A 265 -20.50 -4.08 14.80
N PHE A 266 -19.76 -3.14 14.21
CA PHE A 266 -20.06 -1.70 14.26
C PHE A 266 -21.44 -1.37 13.69
N GLY A 267 -21.81 -1.99 12.56
CA GLY A 267 -23.16 -1.88 11.99
C GLY A 267 -24.24 -2.49 12.88
N GLN A 268 -24.00 -3.70 13.41
CA GLN A 268 -24.93 -4.40 14.32
C GLN A 268 -25.14 -3.64 15.64
N TYR A 269 -24.12 -2.93 16.14
CA TYR A 269 -24.24 -2.01 17.29
C TYR A 269 -25.02 -0.73 16.96
N GLY A 270 -25.42 -0.53 15.70
CA GLY A 270 -26.14 0.66 15.21
C GLY A 270 -25.28 1.91 15.11
N LEU A 271 -23.96 1.79 15.24
CA LEU A 271 -23.02 2.93 15.22
C LEU A 271 -22.80 3.48 13.80
N SER A 272 -22.98 2.67 12.75
CA SER A 272 -22.77 3.08 11.36
C SER A 272 -23.68 4.24 10.91
N LYS A 273 -24.83 4.44 11.59
CA LYS A 273 -25.78 5.53 11.30
C LYS A 273 -25.40 6.87 11.92
N THR A 274 -24.48 6.87 12.89
CA THR A 274 -24.18 8.05 13.71
C THR A 274 -22.71 8.42 13.73
N LEU A 275 -21.83 7.50 13.41
CA LEU A 275 -20.39 7.69 13.48
C LEU A 275 -19.74 7.44 12.11
N LEU A 276 -18.97 8.44 11.67
CA LEU A 276 -18.13 8.35 10.50
C LEU A 276 -16.94 7.41 10.76
N ARG A 277 -16.58 6.60 9.75
CA ARG A 277 -15.35 5.81 9.78
C ARG A 277 -14.42 6.21 8.65
N LEU A 278 -13.12 6.26 8.93
CA LEU A 278 -12.05 6.40 7.94
C LEU A 278 -11.14 5.18 8.00
N SER A 279 -10.91 4.51 6.86
CA SER A 279 -9.92 3.45 6.74
C SER A 279 -8.98 3.69 5.55
N CYS A 280 -7.80 3.06 5.58
CA CYS A 280 -6.87 3.01 4.45
C CYS A 280 -6.64 1.58 3.95
N ALA A 281 -7.17 0.56 4.65
CA ALA A 281 -6.90 -0.85 4.39
C ALA A 281 -8.16 -1.67 4.08
N VAL A 282 -9.28 -1.02 3.75
CA VAL A 282 -10.49 -1.68 3.28
C VAL A 282 -10.53 -1.58 1.76
N GLY A 283 -10.49 -2.71 1.08
CA GLY A 283 -10.68 -2.82 -0.36
C GLY A 283 -12.05 -3.38 -0.73
N GLU A 284 -12.24 -3.68 -2.01
CA GLU A 284 -13.50 -4.21 -2.54
C GLU A 284 -13.88 -5.55 -1.91
N ASN A 285 -12.90 -6.41 -1.61
CA ASN A 285 -13.17 -7.71 -0.99
C ASN A 285 -13.71 -7.55 0.43
N GLU A 286 -13.08 -6.68 1.23
CA GLU A 286 -13.54 -6.37 2.57
C GLU A 286 -14.92 -5.71 2.53
N LEU A 287 -15.14 -4.76 1.60
CA LEU A 287 -16.44 -4.09 1.48
C LEU A 287 -17.56 -5.08 1.17
N LEU A 288 -17.34 -6.01 0.23
CA LEU A 288 -18.30 -7.07 -0.09
C LEU A 288 -18.59 -7.97 1.13
N ALA A 289 -17.55 -8.28 1.90
CA ALA A 289 -17.69 -9.11 3.09
C ALA A 289 -18.31 -8.37 4.27
N ILE A 290 -18.12 -7.06 4.41
CA ILE A 290 -18.76 -6.20 5.42
C ILE A 290 -20.28 -6.18 5.20
N GLY A 291 -20.71 -6.08 3.96
CA GLY A 291 -22.13 -5.93 3.58
C GLY A 291 -22.59 -4.48 3.60
N ALA A 292 -23.50 -4.16 2.69
CA ALA A 292 -23.99 -2.80 2.46
C ALA A 292 -24.59 -2.15 3.71
N GLU A 293 -25.31 -2.94 4.50
CA GLU A 293 -26.01 -2.50 5.72
C GLU A 293 -25.07 -2.07 6.85
N ASN A 294 -23.81 -2.52 6.80
CA ASN A 294 -22.79 -2.21 7.81
C ASN A 294 -21.78 -1.15 7.35
N ALA A 295 -21.83 -0.76 6.06
CA ALA A 295 -20.85 0.10 5.41
C ALA A 295 -21.27 1.59 5.34
N GLU A 296 -22.42 1.97 5.93
CA GLU A 296 -22.87 3.36 5.94
C GLU A 296 -21.83 4.29 6.59
N ASP A 297 -21.57 5.46 5.99
CA ASP A 297 -20.56 6.45 6.42
C ASP A 297 -19.13 5.90 6.63
N LEU A 298 -18.78 4.84 5.90
CA LEU A 298 -17.41 4.35 5.80
C LEU A 298 -16.71 5.03 4.62
N TYR A 299 -15.66 5.79 4.92
CA TYR A 299 -14.77 6.43 3.96
C TYR A 299 -13.46 5.65 3.88
N VAL A 300 -12.93 5.55 2.67
CA VAL A 300 -11.65 4.87 2.43
C VAL A 300 -10.73 5.79 1.61
N ALA A 301 -9.47 5.89 2.05
CA ALA A 301 -8.42 6.57 1.31
C ALA A 301 -7.44 5.55 0.73
N SER A 302 -7.33 5.49 -0.59
CA SER A 302 -6.47 4.51 -1.27
C SER A 302 -5.90 5.06 -2.57
N GLY A 303 -4.79 4.49 -3.01
CA GLY A 303 -4.21 4.79 -4.33
C GLY A 303 -4.95 4.13 -5.49
N TYR A 304 -5.84 3.18 -5.20
CA TYR A 304 -6.59 2.47 -6.22
C TYR A 304 -7.98 2.05 -5.72
N PHE A 305 -8.95 2.19 -6.60
CA PHE A 305 -10.28 1.58 -6.50
C PHE A 305 -10.64 0.98 -7.86
N ALA A 306 -11.27 -0.18 -7.89
CA ALA A 306 -11.76 -0.79 -9.13
C ALA A 306 -12.79 0.10 -9.85
N ALA A 307 -13.44 1.01 -9.11
CA ALA A 307 -14.38 1.99 -9.62
C ALA A 307 -13.73 3.23 -10.26
N LEU A 308 -12.40 3.37 -10.27
CA LEU A 308 -11.74 4.50 -10.92
C LEU A 308 -12.07 4.55 -12.41
N ASP A 309 -12.54 5.70 -12.86
CA ASP A 309 -12.88 5.97 -14.26
C ASP A 309 -11.73 6.75 -14.92
N ASN A 310 -10.73 6.00 -15.38
CA ASN A 310 -9.63 6.50 -16.22
C ASN A 310 -9.14 5.40 -17.17
N ASP A 311 -8.57 5.81 -18.28
CA ASP A 311 -8.14 4.91 -19.36
C ASP A 311 -7.18 3.80 -18.89
N ALA A 312 -6.27 4.12 -17.99
CA ALA A 312 -5.29 3.16 -17.48
C ALA A 312 -5.96 2.04 -16.67
N ASN A 313 -6.94 2.38 -15.81
CA ASN A 313 -7.71 1.40 -15.04
C ASN A 313 -8.64 0.60 -15.94
N LEU A 314 -9.33 1.23 -16.89
CA LEU A 314 -10.20 0.54 -17.84
C LEU A 314 -9.41 -0.49 -18.66
N ALA A 315 -8.27 -0.11 -19.20
CA ALA A 315 -7.38 -1.01 -19.93
C ALA A 315 -6.82 -2.15 -19.04
N PHE A 316 -6.50 -1.88 -17.79
CA PHE A 316 -6.07 -2.90 -16.84
C PHE A 316 -7.20 -3.91 -16.53
N LYS A 317 -8.41 -3.41 -16.24
CA LYS A 317 -9.60 -4.25 -15.99
C LYS A 317 -9.94 -5.11 -17.20
N GLU A 318 -9.88 -4.57 -18.41
CA GLU A 318 -10.11 -5.31 -19.63
C GLU A 318 -9.14 -6.48 -19.77
N ARG A 319 -7.83 -6.25 -19.58
CA ARG A 319 -6.81 -7.31 -19.62
C ARG A 319 -7.03 -8.35 -18.52
N TYR A 320 -7.38 -7.92 -17.30
CA TYR A 320 -7.65 -8.80 -16.19
C TYR A 320 -8.84 -9.71 -16.43
N LEU A 321 -9.96 -9.14 -16.89
CA LEU A 321 -11.19 -9.90 -17.19
C LEU A 321 -11.01 -10.79 -18.44
N THR A 322 -10.29 -10.34 -19.45
CA THR A 322 -9.96 -11.14 -20.62
C THR A 322 -9.12 -12.38 -20.24
N HIS A 323 -8.21 -12.23 -19.28
CA HIS A 323 -7.31 -13.31 -18.86
C HIS A 323 -8.02 -14.36 -17.98
N PHE A 324 -8.91 -13.93 -17.07
CA PHE A 324 -9.53 -14.82 -16.07
C PHE A 324 -11.01 -15.13 -16.34
N GLY A 325 -11.68 -14.36 -17.19
CA GLY A 325 -13.10 -14.52 -17.49
C GLY A 325 -13.98 -14.39 -16.23
N GLU A 326 -15.02 -15.20 -16.18
CA GLU A 326 -15.97 -15.25 -15.05
C GLU A 326 -15.35 -15.72 -13.72
N ARG A 327 -14.17 -16.33 -13.77
CA ARG A 327 -13.43 -16.79 -12.58
C ARG A 327 -12.47 -15.74 -12.04
N ALA A 328 -12.51 -14.53 -12.58
CA ALA A 328 -11.67 -13.43 -12.10
C ALA A 328 -11.98 -13.13 -10.63
N PRO A 329 -11.01 -13.25 -9.71
CA PRO A 329 -11.21 -12.75 -8.35
C PRO A 329 -11.53 -11.26 -8.34
N THR A 330 -12.27 -10.80 -7.34
CA THR A 330 -12.59 -9.38 -7.18
C THR A 330 -11.32 -8.55 -7.16
N LEU A 331 -11.18 -7.66 -8.13
CA LEU A 331 -10.03 -6.77 -8.24
C LEU A 331 -10.10 -5.69 -7.15
N ASN A 332 -8.99 -5.49 -6.44
CA ASN A 332 -8.88 -4.54 -5.35
C ASN A 332 -7.49 -3.89 -5.32
N THR A 333 -7.29 -2.96 -4.38
CA THR A 333 -6.02 -2.24 -4.22
C THR A 333 -4.83 -3.17 -3.98
N PHE A 334 -5.00 -4.30 -3.27
CA PHE A 334 -3.92 -5.26 -2.97
C PHE A 334 -3.52 -6.07 -4.20
N GLY A 335 -4.50 -6.51 -4.99
CA GLY A 335 -4.24 -7.14 -6.28
C GLY A 335 -3.56 -6.20 -7.24
N GLN A 336 -4.08 -4.98 -7.38
CA GLN A 336 -3.50 -3.99 -8.28
C GLN A 336 -2.07 -3.60 -7.85
N SER A 337 -1.78 -3.45 -6.56
CA SER A 337 -0.43 -3.18 -6.08
C SER A 337 0.54 -4.33 -6.35
N THR A 338 0.06 -5.57 -6.30
CA THR A 338 0.86 -6.76 -6.66
C THR A 338 1.20 -6.76 -8.15
N TYR A 339 0.25 -6.44 -9.01
CA TYR A 339 0.48 -6.24 -10.45
C TYR A 339 1.57 -5.18 -10.70
N GLU A 340 1.47 -4.04 -10.04
CA GLU A 340 2.47 -2.97 -10.09
C GLU A 340 3.86 -3.46 -9.67
N GLY A 341 3.94 -4.28 -8.62
CA GLY A 341 5.20 -4.80 -8.09
C GLY A 341 5.99 -5.62 -9.10
N LEU A 342 5.31 -6.46 -9.90
CA LEU A 342 5.97 -7.24 -10.94
C LEU A 342 6.45 -6.36 -12.09
N HIS A 343 5.63 -5.41 -12.54
CA HIS A 343 6.03 -4.46 -13.58
C HIS A 343 7.15 -3.54 -13.12
N PHE A 344 7.12 -3.09 -11.85
CA PHE A 344 8.22 -2.36 -11.23
C PHE A 344 9.51 -3.18 -11.25
N LEU A 345 9.45 -4.46 -10.87
CA LEU A 345 10.59 -5.36 -10.92
C LEU A 345 11.14 -5.52 -12.35
N GLY A 346 10.26 -5.70 -13.34
CA GLY A 346 10.64 -5.73 -14.75
C GLY A 346 11.35 -4.45 -15.19
N ALA A 347 10.83 -3.28 -14.82
CA ALA A 347 11.43 -1.99 -15.13
C ALA A 347 12.78 -1.81 -14.42
N LEU A 348 12.91 -2.26 -13.17
CA LEU A 348 14.15 -2.20 -12.39
C LEU A 348 15.31 -2.92 -13.11
N PHE A 349 15.02 -4.04 -13.77
CA PHE A 349 16.03 -4.82 -14.50
C PHE A 349 16.17 -4.42 -15.99
N SER A 350 15.30 -3.56 -16.51
CA SER A 350 15.38 -3.12 -17.93
C SER A 350 16.45 -2.06 -18.18
N THR A 351 16.99 -1.42 -17.13
CA THR A 351 17.93 -0.30 -17.22
C THR A 351 19.38 -0.70 -17.56
N GLY A 352 19.63 -1.96 -17.93
CA GLY A 352 20.91 -2.42 -18.49
C GLY A 352 21.48 -3.66 -17.80
N PRO A 353 22.26 -4.50 -18.54
CA PRO A 353 22.65 -5.83 -18.09
C PRO A 353 23.83 -5.88 -17.10
N GLN A 354 24.39 -4.79 -16.67
CA GLN A 354 25.66 -4.84 -15.93
C GLN A 354 25.63 -4.42 -14.47
N HIS A 355 24.56 -3.70 -14.04
CA HIS A 355 24.38 -3.44 -12.62
C HIS A 355 22.87 -3.34 -12.35
N PRO A 356 22.32 -4.02 -11.30
CA PRO A 356 21.13 -3.48 -10.70
C PRO A 356 21.44 -2.02 -10.38
N PRO A 357 20.60 -1.05 -10.78
CA PRO A 357 20.92 0.35 -10.56
C PRO A 357 21.32 0.49 -9.11
N GLN A 358 22.47 1.11 -8.87
CA GLN A 358 22.90 1.46 -7.51
C GLN A 358 21.69 2.13 -6.89
N MET A 359 21.13 1.53 -5.86
CA MET A 359 19.80 1.80 -5.37
C MET A 359 19.58 3.30 -5.19
N GLY A 360 18.72 3.88 -6.02
CA GLY A 360 18.40 5.29 -6.04
C GLY A 360 19.23 6.19 -6.95
N GLN A 361 20.09 5.66 -7.82
CA GLN A 361 20.85 6.45 -8.79
C GLN A 361 20.56 5.96 -10.21
N GLY A 362 19.66 6.64 -10.90
CA GLY A 362 19.37 6.47 -12.32
C GLY A 362 17.88 6.64 -12.63
N PRO A 363 17.56 7.27 -13.75
CA PRO A 363 16.16 7.41 -14.15
C PRO A 363 15.67 6.09 -14.70
N PHE A 364 14.86 5.35 -13.96
CA PHE A 364 13.96 4.41 -14.57
C PHE A 364 12.53 4.96 -14.41
N SER A 365 11.71 4.73 -15.41
CA SER A 365 10.30 5.10 -15.35
C SER A 365 9.48 3.97 -15.92
N TYR A 366 8.29 3.75 -15.37
CA TYR A 366 7.28 2.92 -16.01
C TYR A 366 5.90 3.54 -15.81
N LEU A 367 4.99 3.26 -16.73
CA LEU A 367 3.62 3.73 -16.64
C LEU A 367 2.82 2.76 -15.77
N SER A 368 2.33 3.29 -14.65
CA SER A 368 1.50 2.55 -13.71
C SER A 368 0.08 2.37 -14.22
N ALA A 369 -0.57 1.25 -13.88
CA ALA A 369 -2.00 1.05 -14.11
C ALA A 369 -2.89 2.03 -13.30
N ARG A 370 -2.32 2.76 -12.35
CA ARG A 370 -2.97 3.89 -11.63
C ARG A 370 -2.92 5.19 -12.42
N GLY A 371 -2.32 5.20 -13.63
CA GLY A 371 -2.19 6.39 -14.47
C GLY A 371 -1.10 7.36 -14.01
N CYS A 372 -0.15 6.94 -13.17
CA CYS A 372 1.02 7.71 -12.82
C CYS A 372 2.30 7.10 -13.38
N ALA A 373 3.31 7.95 -13.63
CA ALA A 373 4.63 7.52 -14.01
C ALA A 373 5.53 7.48 -12.77
N TYR A 374 6.28 6.41 -12.61
CA TYR A 374 7.37 6.34 -11.64
C TYR A 374 8.63 6.80 -12.35
N ALA A 375 9.22 7.88 -11.86
CA ALA A 375 10.55 8.32 -12.29
C ALA A 375 11.54 7.99 -11.18
N GLY A 376 12.67 7.39 -11.52
CA GLY A 376 13.69 6.96 -10.56
C GLY A 376 14.01 8.05 -9.54
N GLY A 377 13.53 7.86 -8.34
CA GLY A 377 13.62 8.78 -7.23
C GLY A 377 13.07 8.12 -5.98
N ARG A 378 13.51 8.58 -4.82
CA ARG A 378 13.24 7.97 -3.51
C ARG A 378 11.79 8.08 -3.02
N VAL A 379 10.88 8.66 -3.80
CA VAL A 379 9.49 8.87 -3.40
C VAL A 379 8.57 8.58 -4.57
N ASN A 380 7.85 7.48 -4.49
CA ASN A 380 6.74 7.20 -5.38
C ASN A 380 5.56 8.08 -4.96
N VAL A 381 5.17 9.00 -5.81
CA VAL A 381 3.95 9.79 -5.61
C VAL A 381 2.82 9.07 -6.34
N THR A 382 2.12 8.21 -5.61
CA THR A 382 0.88 7.60 -6.09
C THR A 382 -0.27 8.56 -5.85
N PRO A 383 -1.18 8.76 -6.81
CA PRO A 383 -2.39 9.54 -6.56
C PRO A 383 -3.21 8.85 -5.45
N ILE A 384 -3.71 9.62 -4.51
CA ILE A 384 -4.60 9.12 -3.46
C ILE A 384 -5.99 9.64 -3.76
N TYR A 385 -6.97 8.76 -3.61
CA TYR A 385 -8.38 9.07 -3.76
C TYR A 385 -9.09 8.85 -2.44
N ILE A 386 -10.16 9.61 -2.21
CA ILE A 386 -11.12 9.31 -1.15
C ILE A 386 -12.41 8.80 -1.79
N ALA A 387 -12.89 7.70 -1.28
CA ALA A 387 -14.16 7.11 -1.67
C ALA A 387 -15.05 6.93 -0.44
N ARG A 388 -16.36 6.93 -0.67
CA ARG A 388 -17.36 6.51 0.31
C ARG A 388 -17.93 5.15 -0.10
N CYS A 389 -18.23 4.31 0.86
CA CYS A 389 -18.99 3.10 0.60
C CYS A 389 -20.43 3.46 0.25
N ASN A 390 -20.92 2.93 -0.88
CA ASN A 390 -22.27 3.08 -1.37
C ASN A 390 -22.82 1.70 -1.73
N GLY A 391 -23.55 1.10 -0.80
CA GLY A 391 -23.92 -0.30 -0.92
C GLY A 391 -22.68 -1.20 -0.89
N ASN A 392 -22.57 -2.08 -1.89
CA ASN A 392 -21.43 -3.00 -2.05
C ASN A 392 -20.34 -2.48 -2.99
N ALA A 393 -20.31 -1.18 -3.26
CA ALA A 393 -19.34 -0.55 -4.16
C ALA A 393 -18.73 0.71 -3.54
N PHE A 394 -17.55 1.10 -4.01
CA PHE A 394 -16.95 2.37 -3.70
C PHE A 394 -17.44 3.46 -4.68
N GLU A 395 -17.92 4.56 -4.13
CA GLU A 395 -18.13 5.80 -4.86
C GLU A 395 -16.89 6.68 -4.66
N VAL A 396 -16.08 6.79 -5.69
CA VAL A 396 -14.87 7.64 -5.66
C VAL A 396 -15.31 9.09 -5.72
N ILE A 397 -15.01 9.84 -4.65
CA ILE A 397 -15.47 11.22 -4.50
C ILE A 397 -14.51 12.18 -5.21
N THR A 398 -13.22 12.06 -4.90
CA THR A 398 -12.19 12.93 -5.49
C THR A 398 -10.80 12.34 -5.32
N ARG A 399 -9.86 12.87 -6.10
CA ARG A 399 -8.42 12.76 -5.86
C ARG A 399 -8.01 13.77 -4.80
N LEU A 400 -7.20 13.32 -3.83
CA LEU A 400 -6.69 14.10 -2.72
C LEU A 400 -5.37 14.81 -3.03
#